data_995ea13bb6c604404c3e34e7bf105686
#
_entry.id   995ea13bb6c604404c3e34e7bf105686
#
_cell.length_a   1.000
_cell.length_b   1.000
_cell.length_c   1.000
_cell.angle_alpha   90.00
_cell.angle_beta   90.00
_cell.angle_gamma   90.00
#
_symmetry.space_group_name_H-M   'P 1'
#
loop_
_entity.id
_entity.type
_entity.pdbx_description
1 polymer ?
#
loop_
_entity_poly.entity_id
_entity_poly.type
_entity_poly.pdbx_seq_one_letter_code
_entity_poly.pdbx_strand_id
1 'polypeptide(L)'
;LPLLVEKYRPRVIEDVAGFIPTFDIDEDMPHLLLYGPPGTGKTTLARIIIKMLDADSITLNASSERGIETVRQKITEFAGTKSSNEGIKIVFLDEADHLTQEAQTALRNIMETHCRNTRFIMTCNYFSKIIDPIKSRCLSIKFDNIPIDIIIARMKFICDNEKIPYEVEALQKIVERTGSDMRSAINKLESMKDGVFLSKIVNETKLAQTVFDKIKSKNFNEARQLYLDSVPDNEQFLKDIYKIIFDSSETQEYKLNALLKIRDAYIGLPAGSWPQIVVETMILELIQLRG
;
A
#
# COMPACT_ATOMS: atom_id res chain seq x y z
N LEU A 1 -7.10 -17.71 14.67
CA LEU A 1 -7.86 -17.49 13.43
C LEU A 1 -6.93 -16.78 12.44
N PRO A 2 -6.92 -17.14 11.15
CA PRO A 2 -6.12 -16.44 10.16
C PRO A 2 -6.61 -14.99 10.02
N LEU A 3 -5.69 -14.06 9.75
CA LEU A 3 -6.00 -12.66 9.49
C LEU A 3 -6.97 -12.54 8.29
N LEU A 4 -7.90 -11.60 8.33
CA LEU A 4 -8.87 -11.40 7.24
C LEU A 4 -8.18 -11.20 5.89
N VAL A 5 -7.07 -10.49 5.86
CA VAL A 5 -6.30 -10.24 4.64
C VAL A 5 -5.78 -11.53 4.00
N GLU A 6 -5.46 -12.55 4.79
CA GLU A 6 -5.04 -13.85 4.27
C GLU A 6 -6.24 -14.76 3.95
N LYS A 7 -7.28 -14.73 4.80
CA LYS A 7 -8.50 -15.53 4.59
C LYS A 7 -9.22 -15.15 3.31
N TYR A 8 -9.28 -13.84 3.00
CA TYR A 8 -9.96 -13.28 1.84
C TYR A 8 -9.02 -12.90 0.69
N ARG A 9 -7.78 -13.41 0.70
CA ARG A 9 -6.88 -13.23 -0.42
C ARG A 9 -7.44 -13.93 -1.65
N PRO A 10 -7.51 -13.29 -2.83
CA PRO A 10 -7.92 -13.91 -4.08
C PRO A 10 -7.18 -15.22 -4.37
N ARG A 11 -7.91 -16.21 -4.85
CA ARG A 11 -7.38 -17.54 -5.19
C ARG A 11 -7.48 -17.87 -6.67
N VAL A 12 -8.27 -17.10 -7.39
CA VAL A 12 -8.47 -17.15 -8.85
C VAL A 12 -8.30 -15.75 -9.43
N ILE A 13 -8.00 -15.66 -10.71
CA ILE A 13 -7.66 -14.39 -11.38
C ILE A 13 -8.84 -13.43 -11.35
N GLU A 14 -10.04 -13.94 -11.54
CA GLU A 14 -11.27 -13.17 -11.59
C GLU A 14 -11.58 -12.40 -10.30
N ASP A 15 -11.04 -12.90 -9.18
CA ASP A 15 -11.17 -12.26 -7.87
C ASP A 15 -10.13 -11.13 -7.64
N VAL A 16 -9.13 -11.00 -8.53
CA VAL A 16 -8.12 -9.92 -8.41
C VAL A 16 -8.73 -8.61 -8.88
N ALA A 17 -8.99 -7.72 -7.94
CA ALA A 17 -9.69 -6.47 -8.20
C ALA A 17 -9.01 -5.63 -9.30
N GLY A 18 -9.78 -5.32 -10.37
CA GLY A 18 -9.31 -4.45 -11.45
C GLY A 18 -8.30 -5.08 -12.41
N PHE A 19 -8.03 -6.40 -12.32
CA PHE A 19 -7.13 -7.08 -13.24
C PHE A 19 -7.91 -7.85 -14.30
N ILE A 20 -7.54 -7.62 -15.56
CA ILE A 20 -8.01 -8.39 -16.71
C ILE A 20 -6.76 -8.95 -17.40
N PRO A 21 -6.65 -10.29 -17.56
CA PRO A 21 -5.52 -10.89 -18.27
C PRO A 21 -5.43 -10.37 -19.72
N THR A 22 -4.25 -9.91 -20.11
CA THR A 22 -3.96 -9.47 -21.49
C THR A 22 -3.03 -10.44 -22.22
N PHE A 23 -2.79 -11.62 -21.64
CA PHE A 23 -1.92 -12.66 -22.15
C PHE A 23 -2.42 -14.04 -21.68
N ASP A 24 -2.03 -15.07 -22.41
CA ASP A 24 -2.33 -16.45 -22.04
C ASP A 24 -1.39 -16.90 -20.90
N ILE A 25 -1.97 -17.60 -19.92
CA ILE A 25 -1.23 -18.13 -18.78
C ILE A 25 -1.00 -19.61 -19.03
N ASP A 26 0.11 -19.90 -19.68
CA ASP A 26 0.57 -21.22 -20.02
C ASP A 26 2.10 -21.33 -19.88
N GLU A 27 2.67 -22.45 -20.32
CA GLU A 27 4.12 -22.70 -20.25
C GLU A 27 4.94 -21.76 -21.14
N ASP A 28 4.32 -21.20 -22.18
CA ASP A 28 4.94 -20.28 -23.14
C ASP A 28 4.83 -18.81 -22.72
N MET A 29 4.20 -18.52 -21.57
CA MET A 29 4.05 -17.15 -21.10
C MET A 29 5.39 -16.42 -21.04
N PRO A 30 5.43 -15.09 -21.29
CA PRO A 30 6.62 -14.29 -21.17
C PRO A 30 7.05 -14.11 -19.69
N HIS A 31 8.27 -13.61 -19.48
CA HIS A 31 8.61 -13.06 -18.15
C HIS A 31 7.68 -11.90 -17.83
N LEU A 32 7.26 -11.79 -16.58
CA LEU A 32 6.31 -10.77 -16.14
C LEU A 32 6.95 -9.77 -15.18
N LEU A 33 6.65 -8.49 -15.39
CA LEU A 33 6.96 -7.41 -14.46
C LEU A 33 5.67 -6.70 -14.06
N LEU A 34 5.17 -7.01 -12.86
CA LEU A 34 3.94 -6.46 -12.30
C LEU A 34 4.29 -5.22 -11.47
N TYR A 35 3.81 -4.04 -11.87
CA TYR A 35 4.19 -2.80 -11.20
C TYR A 35 2.98 -1.91 -10.89
N GLY A 36 3.09 -1.09 -9.86
CA GLY A 36 2.03 -0.17 -9.43
C GLY A 36 1.94 0.00 -7.91
N PRO A 37 0.95 0.73 -7.41
CA PRO A 37 0.81 1.05 -6.00
C PRO A 37 0.74 -0.19 -5.09
N PRO A 38 1.10 -0.07 -3.80
CA PRO A 38 0.96 -1.17 -2.84
C PRO A 38 -0.52 -1.56 -2.67
N GLY A 39 -0.77 -2.81 -2.25
CA GLY A 39 -2.12 -3.30 -1.95
C GLY A 39 -3.02 -3.56 -3.16
N THR A 40 -2.53 -3.44 -4.40
CA THR A 40 -3.31 -3.60 -5.63
C THR A 40 -3.41 -5.04 -6.15
N GLY A 41 -2.75 -6.01 -5.52
CA GLY A 41 -2.88 -7.43 -5.88
C GLY A 41 -1.72 -8.04 -6.67
N LYS A 42 -0.62 -7.31 -6.95
CA LYS A 42 0.55 -7.79 -7.70
C LYS A 42 1.09 -9.14 -7.21
N THR A 43 1.47 -9.22 -5.93
CA THR A 43 1.95 -10.45 -5.29
C THR A 43 0.90 -11.56 -5.29
N THR A 44 -0.37 -11.20 -5.20
CA THR A 44 -1.51 -12.15 -5.24
C THR A 44 -1.62 -12.77 -6.62
N LEU A 45 -1.58 -11.96 -7.69
CA LEU A 45 -1.60 -12.46 -9.06
C LEU A 45 -0.41 -13.39 -9.34
N ALA A 46 0.80 -13.02 -8.93
CA ALA A 46 1.98 -13.87 -9.11
C ALA A 46 1.77 -15.27 -8.48
N ARG A 47 1.24 -15.32 -7.27
CA ARG A 47 0.95 -16.60 -6.57
C ARG A 47 -0.17 -17.41 -7.23
N ILE A 48 -1.19 -16.74 -7.80
CA ILE A 48 -2.26 -17.39 -8.55
C ILE A 48 -1.69 -18.04 -9.81
N ILE A 49 -0.86 -17.32 -10.58
CA ILE A 49 -0.23 -17.84 -11.80
C ILE A 49 0.63 -19.07 -11.48
N ILE A 50 1.48 -18.99 -10.46
CA ILE A 50 2.32 -20.13 -10.02
C ILE A 50 1.46 -21.36 -9.72
N LYS A 51 0.36 -21.14 -8.99
CA LYS A 51 -0.56 -22.23 -8.63
C LYS A 51 -1.32 -22.79 -9.82
N MET A 52 -1.75 -21.93 -10.76
CA MET A 52 -2.48 -22.39 -11.96
C MET A 52 -1.63 -23.27 -12.86
N LEU A 53 -0.34 -22.96 -12.98
CA LEU A 53 0.61 -23.71 -13.78
C LEU A 53 1.17 -24.95 -13.07
N ASP A 54 0.82 -25.14 -11.79
CA ASP A 54 1.41 -26.20 -10.94
C ASP A 54 2.94 -26.24 -11.07
N ALA A 55 3.55 -25.07 -11.22
CA ALA A 55 4.95 -24.94 -11.57
C ALA A 55 5.86 -25.07 -10.34
N ASP A 56 6.98 -25.74 -10.52
CA ASP A 56 8.07 -25.66 -9.55
C ASP A 56 8.48 -24.18 -9.41
N SER A 57 8.51 -23.68 -8.19
CA SER A 57 8.78 -22.25 -7.97
C SER A 57 9.69 -21.98 -6.78
N ILE A 58 10.50 -20.92 -6.94
CA ILE A 58 11.22 -20.30 -5.83
C ILE A 58 10.71 -18.86 -5.65
N THR A 59 10.41 -18.51 -4.40
CA THR A 59 10.00 -17.14 -4.05
C THR A 59 11.11 -16.48 -3.25
N LEU A 60 11.58 -15.33 -3.73
CA LEU A 60 12.58 -14.51 -3.07
C LEU A 60 11.99 -13.11 -2.83
N ASN A 61 12.15 -12.59 -1.61
CA ASN A 61 11.77 -11.22 -1.30
C ASN A 61 13.03 -10.34 -1.35
N ALA A 62 13.08 -9.43 -2.33
CA ALA A 62 14.23 -8.56 -2.55
C ALA A 62 14.47 -7.55 -1.42
N SER A 63 13.48 -7.28 -0.57
CA SER A 63 13.65 -6.40 0.59
C SER A 63 14.44 -7.07 1.72
N SER A 64 14.33 -8.40 1.86
CA SER A 64 15.07 -9.19 2.85
C SER A 64 16.37 -9.77 2.31
N GLU A 65 16.44 -10.08 1.01
CA GLU A 65 17.59 -10.71 0.35
C GLU A 65 18.24 -9.73 -0.65
N ARG A 66 18.77 -8.60 -0.13
CA ARG A 66 19.35 -7.54 -0.98
C ARG A 66 20.68 -7.86 -1.62
N GLY A 67 21.40 -8.89 -1.12
CA GLY A 67 22.73 -9.26 -1.56
C GLY A 67 22.73 -9.94 -2.93
N ILE A 68 23.59 -9.45 -3.84
CA ILE A 68 23.76 -9.97 -5.20
C ILE A 68 24.12 -11.47 -5.20
N GLU A 69 25.01 -11.88 -4.32
CA GLU A 69 25.53 -13.26 -4.23
C GLU A 69 24.42 -14.24 -3.88
N THR A 70 23.64 -13.94 -2.84
CA THR A 70 22.55 -14.81 -2.36
C THR A 70 21.46 -14.98 -3.40
N VAL A 71 21.03 -13.88 -4.03
CA VAL A 71 19.98 -13.90 -5.07
C VAL A 71 20.49 -14.67 -6.29
N ARG A 72 21.71 -14.38 -6.74
CA ARG A 72 22.34 -15.03 -7.88
C ARG A 72 22.49 -16.54 -7.66
N GLN A 73 23.03 -16.95 -6.53
CA GLN A 73 23.28 -18.37 -6.23
C GLN A 73 21.96 -19.15 -6.19
N LYS A 74 21.00 -18.71 -5.39
CA LYS A 74 19.69 -19.39 -5.24
C LYS A 74 18.97 -19.53 -6.57
N ILE A 75 18.94 -18.47 -7.39
CA ILE A 75 18.25 -18.51 -8.68
C ILE A 75 18.98 -19.43 -9.65
N THR A 76 20.32 -19.35 -9.73
CA THR A 76 21.12 -20.20 -10.64
C THR A 76 21.00 -21.67 -10.28
N GLU A 77 21.10 -22.03 -9.00
CA GLU A 77 20.92 -23.39 -8.52
C GLU A 77 19.51 -23.91 -8.86
N PHE A 78 18.48 -23.13 -8.55
CA PHE A 78 17.10 -23.48 -8.87
C PHE A 78 16.88 -23.63 -10.38
N ALA A 79 17.26 -22.66 -11.20
CA ALA A 79 17.07 -22.68 -12.64
C ALA A 79 17.90 -23.78 -13.35
N GLY A 80 19.04 -24.17 -12.78
CA GLY A 80 19.92 -25.20 -13.32
C GLY A 80 19.44 -26.64 -13.07
N THR A 81 18.48 -26.87 -12.15
CA THR A 81 17.92 -28.20 -11.91
C THR A 81 16.76 -28.50 -12.88
N LYS A 82 16.45 -29.78 -13.08
CA LYS A 82 15.25 -30.17 -13.85
C LYS A 82 13.96 -29.88 -13.03
N SER A 83 12.87 -29.57 -13.72
CA SER A 83 11.56 -29.47 -13.09
C SER A 83 11.09 -30.85 -12.61
N SER A 84 10.42 -30.89 -11.46
CA SER A 84 9.81 -32.11 -10.91
C SER A 84 8.62 -32.59 -11.76
N ASN A 85 7.91 -31.65 -12.39
CA ASN A 85 6.67 -31.89 -13.11
C ASN A 85 6.84 -31.82 -14.64
N GLU A 86 8.10 -31.86 -15.15
CA GLU A 86 8.44 -31.71 -16.56
C GLU A 86 7.99 -30.37 -17.20
N GLY A 87 7.29 -29.50 -16.46
CA GLY A 87 6.85 -28.18 -16.84
C GLY A 87 7.88 -27.09 -16.66
N ILE A 88 7.48 -25.85 -16.89
CA ILE A 88 8.32 -24.67 -16.64
C ILE A 88 8.58 -24.45 -15.14
N LYS A 89 9.68 -23.80 -14.85
CA LYS A 89 10.00 -23.30 -13.52
C LYS A 89 9.68 -21.83 -13.39
N ILE A 90 9.30 -21.40 -12.20
CA ILE A 90 9.02 -19.98 -11.95
C ILE A 90 9.92 -19.45 -10.84
N VAL A 91 10.67 -18.41 -11.17
CA VAL A 91 11.37 -17.58 -10.20
C VAL A 91 10.49 -16.36 -9.90
N PHE A 92 9.95 -16.31 -8.69
CA PHE A 92 9.16 -15.18 -8.23
C PHE A 92 10.00 -14.25 -7.36
N LEU A 93 10.16 -12.99 -7.80
CA LEU A 93 10.88 -11.94 -7.10
C LEU A 93 9.88 -10.88 -6.63
N ASP A 94 9.55 -10.91 -5.34
CA ASP A 94 8.68 -9.91 -4.74
C ASP A 94 9.51 -8.67 -4.35
N GLU A 95 8.96 -7.47 -4.58
CA GLU A 95 9.60 -6.18 -4.29
C GLU A 95 10.95 -5.97 -5.01
N ALA A 96 11.05 -6.34 -6.29
CA ALA A 96 12.27 -6.30 -7.08
C ALA A 96 12.93 -4.90 -7.18
N ASP A 97 12.21 -3.83 -6.92
CA ASP A 97 12.72 -2.46 -6.81
C ASP A 97 13.61 -2.20 -5.59
N HIS A 98 13.75 -3.18 -4.70
CA HIS A 98 14.73 -3.17 -3.61
C HIS A 98 16.06 -3.83 -3.96
N LEU A 99 16.17 -4.50 -5.12
CA LEU A 99 17.45 -5.01 -5.61
C LEU A 99 18.41 -3.89 -5.99
N THR A 100 19.70 -4.06 -5.70
CA THR A 100 20.74 -3.15 -6.20
C THR A 100 20.87 -3.23 -7.72
N GLN A 101 21.46 -2.22 -8.35
CA GLN A 101 21.68 -2.22 -9.81
C GLN A 101 22.55 -3.40 -10.28
N GLU A 102 23.56 -3.76 -9.49
CA GLU A 102 24.42 -4.91 -9.74
C GLU A 102 23.64 -6.22 -9.69
N ALA A 103 22.74 -6.38 -8.69
CA ALA A 103 21.88 -7.54 -8.58
C ALA A 103 20.91 -7.64 -9.76
N GLN A 104 20.33 -6.55 -10.19
CA GLN A 104 19.47 -6.49 -11.37
C GLN A 104 20.25 -6.82 -12.67
N THR A 105 21.49 -6.36 -12.78
CA THR A 105 22.37 -6.69 -13.94
C THR A 105 22.71 -8.17 -13.97
N ALA A 106 23.02 -8.77 -12.81
CA ALA A 106 23.24 -10.22 -12.73
C ALA A 106 21.97 -11.02 -13.06
N LEU A 107 20.81 -10.58 -12.58
CA LEU A 107 19.52 -11.18 -12.87
C LEU A 107 19.22 -11.20 -14.39
N ARG A 108 19.53 -10.11 -15.11
CA ARG A 108 19.42 -10.07 -16.57
C ARG A 108 20.16 -11.23 -17.23
N ASN A 109 21.40 -11.48 -16.84
CA ASN A 109 22.20 -12.56 -17.42
C ASN A 109 21.59 -13.93 -17.13
N ILE A 110 21.07 -14.15 -15.93
CA ILE A 110 20.40 -15.40 -15.55
C ILE A 110 19.12 -15.59 -16.37
N MET A 111 18.33 -14.55 -16.56
CA MET A 111 17.13 -14.58 -17.40
C MET A 111 17.45 -15.01 -18.83
N GLU A 112 18.52 -14.49 -19.43
CA GLU A 112 18.97 -14.86 -20.78
C GLU A 112 19.43 -16.32 -20.86
N THR A 113 20.16 -16.78 -19.84
CA THR A 113 20.73 -18.13 -19.82
C THR A 113 19.68 -19.21 -19.65
N HIS A 114 18.62 -18.95 -18.84
CA HIS A 114 17.62 -19.94 -18.44
C HIS A 114 16.22 -19.71 -19.05
N CYS A 115 16.07 -18.85 -20.06
CA CYS A 115 14.79 -18.49 -20.66
C CYS A 115 14.01 -19.67 -21.27
N ARG A 116 14.64 -20.79 -21.55
CA ARG A 116 13.99 -21.96 -22.17
C ARG A 116 13.07 -22.72 -21.21
N ASN A 117 13.46 -22.83 -19.94
CA ASN A 117 12.79 -23.66 -18.93
C ASN A 117 12.38 -22.90 -17.66
N THR A 118 12.67 -21.61 -17.60
CA THR A 118 12.39 -20.80 -16.41
C THR A 118 11.74 -19.49 -16.82
N ARG A 119 10.64 -19.14 -16.14
CA ARG A 119 9.99 -17.83 -16.25
C ARG A 119 10.23 -17.03 -14.98
N PHE A 120 10.33 -15.73 -15.17
CA PHE A 120 10.51 -14.79 -14.07
C PHE A 120 9.22 -13.99 -13.90
N ILE A 121 8.71 -13.95 -12.68
CA ILE A 121 7.63 -13.06 -12.29
C ILE A 121 8.21 -12.11 -11.26
N MET A 122 8.17 -10.82 -11.54
CA MET A 122 8.69 -9.78 -10.65
C MET A 122 7.58 -8.83 -10.26
N THR A 123 7.57 -8.39 -9.01
CA THR A 123 6.70 -7.30 -8.58
C THR A 123 7.55 -6.10 -8.17
N CYS A 124 7.05 -4.89 -8.39
CA CYS A 124 7.65 -3.67 -7.87
C CYS A 124 6.61 -2.59 -7.62
N ASN A 125 6.90 -1.70 -6.69
CA ASN A 125 6.08 -0.51 -6.48
C ASN A 125 6.58 0.67 -7.34
N TYR A 126 7.87 0.78 -7.54
CA TYR A 126 8.50 1.86 -8.29
C TYR A 126 9.14 1.33 -9.59
N PHE A 127 8.40 1.43 -10.69
CA PHE A 127 8.87 0.99 -12.02
C PHE A 127 10.18 1.66 -12.45
N SER A 128 10.40 2.92 -12.05
CA SER A 128 11.62 3.68 -12.35
C SER A 128 12.89 3.10 -11.71
N LYS A 129 12.77 2.30 -10.65
CA LYS A 129 13.92 1.65 -10.01
C LYS A 129 14.38 0.36 -10.71
N ILE A 130 13.60 -0.14 -11.65
CA ILE A 130 13.97 -1.31 -12.45
C ILE A 130 14.78 -0.85 -13.67
N ILE A 131 15.89 -1.53 -13.95
CA ILE A 131 16.77 -1.20 -15.09
C ILE A 131 16.10 -1.55 -16.43
N ASP A 132 16.36 -0.77 -17.47
CA ASP A 132 15.74 -0.96 -18.79
C ASP A 132 16.04 -2.34 -19.44
N PRO A 133 17.23 -2.95 -19.25
CA PRO A 133 17.48 -4.29 -19.73
C PRO A 133 16.56 -5.38 -19.16
N ILE A 134 16.03 -5.22 -17.95
CA ILE A 134 15.01 -6.14 -17.38
C ILE A 134 13.65 -5.81 -17.98
N LYS A 135 13.27 -4.53 -18.02
CA LYS A 135 11.99 -4.09 -18.60
C LYS A 135 11.79 -4.58 -20.02
N SER A 136 12.83 -4.54 -20.85
CA SER A 136 12.77 -4.97 -22.25
C SER A 136 12.60 -6.48 -22.45
N ARG A 137 12.84 -7.30 -21.41
CA ARG A 137 12.70 -8.76 -21.43
C ARG A 137 11.40 -9.26 -20.79
N CYS A 138 10.64 -8.35 -20.19
CA CYS A 138 9.41 -8.70 -19.50
C CYS A 138 8.19 -8.06 -20.16
N LEU A 139 7.09 -8.77 -20.14
CA LEU A 139 5.79 -8.15 -20.32
C LEU A 139 5.49 -7.33 -19.05
N SER A 140 5.50 -6.02 -19.23
CA SER A 140 5.27 -5.08 -18.11
C SER A 140 3.77 -4.82 -17.96
N ILE A 141 3.22 -5.19 -16.81
CA ILE A 141 1.79 -5.06 -16.51
C ILE A 141 1.61 -4.04 -15.39
N LYS A 142 0.90 -2.98 -15.71
CA LYS A 142 0.57 -1.93 -14.75
C LYS A 142 -0.65 -2.31 -13.91
N PHE A 143 -0.53 -2.18 -12.61
CA PHE A 143 -1.64 -2.21 -11.68
C PHE A 143 -2.01 -0.78 -11.33
N ASP A 144 -3.18 -0.36 -11.72
CA ASP A 144 -3.70 0.95 -11.36
C ASP A 144 -4.30 0.95 -9.96
N ASN A 145 -4.62 2.15 -9.47
CA ASN A 145 -5.37 2.31 -8.23
C ASN A 145 -6.71 1.57 -8.32
N ILE A 146 -7.03 0.78 -7.29
CA ILE A 146 -8.32 0.09 -7.23
C ILE A 146 -9.40 1.15 -7.01
N PRO A 147 -10.47 1.16 -7.82
CA PRO A 147 -11.61 2.04 -7.61
C PRO A 147 -12.23 1.89 -6.20
N ILE A 148 -12.64 2.99 -5.62
CA ILE A 148 -13.15 3.05 -4.24
C ILE A 148 -14.39 2.16 -4.06
N ASP A 149 -15.28 2.14 -5.03
CA ASP A 149 -16.49 1.31 -5.06
C ASP A 149 -16.17 -0.20 -4.99
N ILE A 150 -15.13 -0.64 -5.70
CA ILE A 150 -14.67 -2.04 -5.65
C ILE A 150 -14.12 -2.39 -4.27
N ILE A 151 -13.35 -1.48 -3.64
CA ILE A 151 -12.83 -1.71 -2.28
C ILE A 151 -14.00 -1.80 -1.29
N ILE A 152 -14.95 -0.88 -1.36
CA ILE A 152 -16.13 -0.88 -0.49
C ILE A 152 -16.95 -2.15 -0.69
N ALA A 153 -17.18 -2.58 -1.94
CA ALA A 153 -17.90 -3.81 -2.23
C ALA A 153 -17.19 -5.04 -1.61
N ARG A 154 -15.85 -5.10 -1.72
CA ARG A 154 -15.06 -6.18 -1.11
C ARG A 154 -15.13 -6.16 0.41
N MET A 155 -15.09 -4.98 1.03
CA MET A 155 -15.23 -4.81 2.47
C MET A 155 -16.61 -5.25 2.96
N LYS A 156 -17.70 -4.87 2.27
CA LYS A 156 -19.06 -5.32 2.58
C LYS A 156 -19.15 -6.84 2.53
N PHE A 157 -18.66 -7.46 1.44
CA PHE A 157 -18.62 -8.90 1.30
C PHE A 157 -17.91 -9.59 2.48
N ILE A 158 -16.80 -9.03 2.95
CA ILE A 158 -16.07 -9.57 4.11
C ILE A 158 -16.88 -9.40 5.39
N CYS A 159 -17.47 -8.22 5.63
CA CYS A 159 -18.29 -7.95 6.81
C CYS A 159 -19.48 -8.90 6.89
N ASP A 160 -20.18 -9.11 5.77
CA ASP A 160 -21.35 -9.99 5.71
C ASP A 160 -20.97 -11.44 6.03
N ASN A 161 -19.86 -11.94 5.48
CA ASN A 161 -19.38 -13.30 5.75
C ASN A 161 -18.87 -13.51 7.18
N GLU A 162 -18.24 -12.49 7.77
CA GLU A 162 -17.69 -12.54 9.14
C GLU A 162 -18.72 -12.10 10.19
N LYS A 163 -19.93 -11.68 9.76
CA LYS A 163 -20.98 -11.11 10.63
C LYS A 163 -20.47 -9.91 11.44
N ILE A 164 -19.64 -9.08 10.82
CA ILE A 164 -19.16 -7.84 11.41
C ILE A 164 -20.21 -6.77 11.12
N PRO A 165 -20.83 -6.15 12.13
CA PRO A 165 -21.76 -5.04 11.90
C PRO A 165 -21.01 -3.85 11.31
N TYR A 166 -21.58 -3.20 10.30
CA TYR A 166 -20.97 -2.04 9.67
C TYR A 166 -22.00 -1.00 9.24
N GLU A 167 -21.58 0.24 9.18
CA GLU A 167 -22.26 1.33 8.50
C GLU A 167 -21.49 1.68 7.22
N VAL A 168 -22.20 1.98 6.13
CA VAL A 168 -21.57 2.26 4.83
C VAL A 168 -20.65 3.46 4.90
N GLU A 169 -21.06 4.50 5.65
CA GLU A 169 -20.26 5.69 5.90
C GLU A 169 -18.92 5.39 6.60
N ALA A 170 -18.91 4.39 7.47
CA ALA A 170 -17.69 3.96 8.13
C ALA A 170 -16.73 3.27 7.17
N LEU A 171 -17.24 2.42 6.28
CA LEU A 171 -16.43 1.79 5.23
C LEU A 171 -15.87 2.84 4.27
N GLN A 172 -16.67 3.85 3.89
CA GLN A 172 -16.21 4.97 3.07
C GLN A 172 -15.05 5.73 3.75
N LYS A 173 -15.16 6.05 5.03
CA LYS A 173 -14.09 6.70 5.79
C LYS A 173 -12.82 5.86 5.88
N ILE A 174 -12.94 4.52 5.99
CA ILE A 174 -11.77 3.64 5.93
C ILE A 174 -11.06 3.79 4.59
N VAL A 175 -11.82 3.72 3.49
CA VAL A 175 -11.24 3.83 2.14
C VAL A 175 -10.67 5.21 1.89
N GLU A 176 -11.29 6.28 2.36
CA GLU A 176 -10.73 7.64 2.31
C GLU A 176 -9.37 7.74 2.99
N ARG A 177 -9.15 6.99 4.07
CA ARG A 177 -7.88 6.96 4.81
C ARG A 177 -6.82 6.04 4.21
N THR A 178 -7.23 4.92 3.63
CA THR A 178 -6.31 3.91 3.07
C THR A 178 -6.05 4.11 1.58
N GLY A 179 -6.83 4.95 0.93
CA GLY A 179 -6.76 5.14 -0.52
C GLY A 179 -7.09 3.85 -1.27
N SER A 180 -6.33 3.57 -2.31
CA SER A 180 -6.48 2.38 -3.16
C SER A 180 -5.83 1.10 -2.61
N ASP A 181 -5.36 1.10 -1.36
CA ASP A 181 -4.70 -0.05 -0.73
C ASP A 181 -5.73 -0.99 -0.09
N MET A 182 -6.12 -2.04 -0.84
CA MET A 182 -7.04 -3.08 -0.38
C MET A 182 -6.54 -3.80 0.88
N ARG A 183 -5.22 -4.05 1.00
CA ARG A 183 -4.64 -4.74 2.16
C ARG A 183 -4.82 -3.89 3.42
N SER A 184 -4.50 -2.60 3.34
CA SER A 184 -4.68 -1.66 4.45
C SER A 184 -6.16 -1.51 4.83
N ALA A 185 -7.07 -1.48 3.85
CA ALA A 185 -8.50 -1.41 4.08
C ALA A 185 -9.02 -2.65 4.84
N ILE A 186 -8.63 -3.87 4.42
CA ILE A 186 -9.03 -5.11 5.09
C ILE A 186 -8.41 -5.23 6.49
N ASN A 187 -7.15 -4.81 6.69
CA ASN A 187 -6.54 -4.80 8.02
C ASN A 187 -7.27 -3.86 8.98
N LYS A 188 -7.79 -2.74 8.47
CA LYS A 188 -8.63 -1.85 9.28
C LYS A 188 -9.98 -2.46 9.62
N LEU A 189 -10.57 -3.28 8.74
CA LEU A 189 -11.76 -4.07 9.08
C LEU A 189 -11.51 -5.06 10.22
N GLU A 190 -10.35 -5.66 10.29
CA GLU A 190 -10.02 -6.62 11.35
C GLU A 190 -10.06 -5.97 12.73
N SER A 191 -9.65 -4.72 12.84
CA SER A 191 -9.75 -3.94 14.09
C SER A 191 -11.18 -3.51 14.45
N MET A 192 -12.16 -3.69 13.54
CA MET A 192 -13.57 -3.40 13.80
C MET A 192 -14.33 -4.55 14.49
N LYS A 193 -13.78 -5.77 14.50
CA LYS A 193 -14.41 -6.94 15.09
C LYS A 193 -14.80 -6.72 16.57
N ASP A 194 -14.08 -5.86 17.27
CA ASP A 194 -14.29 -5.56 18.69
C ASP A 194 -15.28 -4.40 18.96
N GLY A 195 -15.93 -3.86 17.92
CA GLY A 195 -16.94 -2.78 18.03
C GLY A 195 -16.38 -1.40 18.44
N VAL A 196 -15.10 -1.32 18.83
CA VAL A 196 -14.45 -0.11 19.34
C VAL A 196 -14.04 0.86 18.21
N PHE A 197 -13.86 0.35 17.02
CA PHE A 197 -13.21 1.10 15.94
C PHE A 197 -14.10 2.16 15.29
N LEU A 198 -15.40 1.90 15.15
CA LEU A 198 -16.35 2.84 14.54
C LEU A 198 -16.46 4.15 15.34
N SER A 199 -16.58 4.03 16.66
CA SER A 199 -16.59 5.20 17.54
C SER A 199 -15.26 5.98 17.48
N LYS A 200 -14.14 5.29 17.32
CA LYS A 200 -12.82 5.91 17.26
C LYS A 200 -12.64 6.73 15.98
N ILE A 201 -12.95 6.18 14.78
CA ILE A 201 -12.83 6.93 13.50
C ILE A 201 -13.77 8.14 13.48
N VAL A 202 -15.01 7.98 13.91
CA VAL A 202 -15.98 9.08 13.97
C VAL A 202 -15.49 10.16 14.94
N ASN A 203 -14.92 9.76 16.07
CA ASN A 203 -14.39 10.69 17.07
C ASN A 203 -13.13 11.41 16.57
N GLU A 204 -12.21 10.74 15.87
CA GLU A 204 -11.00 11.37 15.33
C GLU A 204 -11.31 12.41 14.25
N THR A 205 -12.23 12.13 13.32
CA THR A 205 -12.64 13.13 12.31
C THR A 205 -13.39 14.29 12.94
N LYS A 206 -14.26 14.03 13.94
CA LYS A 206 -14.92 15.08 14.71
C LYS A 206 -13.93 15.91 15.50
N LEU A 207 -12.89 15.27 16.07
CA LEU A 207 -11.82 15.96 16.78
C LEU A 207 -11.14 16.97 15.87
N ALA A 208 -10.65 16.55 14.69
CA ALA A 208 -9.98 17.44 13.76
C ALA A 208 -10.87 18.64 13.37
N GLN A 209 -12.17 18.41 13.13
CA GLN A 209 -13.12 19.47 12.85
C GLN A 209 -13.28 20.42 14.04
N THR A 210 -13.44 19.89 15.24
CA THR A 210 -13.60 20.68 16.45
C THR A 210 -12.34 21.52 16.75
N VAL A 211 -11.15 20.90 16.61
CA VAL A 211 -9.87 21.62 16.74
C VAL A 211 -9.77 22.74 15.70
N PHE A 212 -10.14 22.49 14.45
CA PHE A 212 -10.13 23.53 13.42
C PHE A 212 -11.11 24.67 13.72
N ASP A 213 -12.27 24.37 14.30
CA ASP A 213 -13.21 25.41 14.71
C ASP A 213 -12.64 26.26 15.86
N LYS A 214 -11.82 25.66 16.76
CA LYS A 214 -11.09 26.40 17.80
C LYS A 214 -9.93 27.21 17.20
N ILE A 215 -9.26 26.72 16.15
CA ILE A 215 -8.28 27.49 15.37
C ILE A 215 -8.96 28.71 14.75
N LYS A 216 -10.16 28.57 14.18
CA LYS A 216 -10.93 29.69 13.64
C LYS A 216 -11.28 30.76 14.67
N SER A 217 -11.63 30.34 15.87
CA SER A 217 -11.93 31.24 17.00
C SER A 217 -10.70 31.77 17.71
N LYS A 218 -9.49 31.48 17.23
CA LYS A 218 -8.19 31.88 17.82
C LYS A 218 -8.00 31.39 19.28
N ASN A 219 -8.67 30.30 19.65
CA ASN A 219 -8.57 29.72 21.00
C ASN A 219 -7.56 28.58 21.06
N PHE A 220 -6.27 28.93 21.21
CA PHE A 220 -5.18 27.96 21.27
C PHE A 220 -5.32 26.96 22.45
N ASN A 221 -5.67 27.45 23.63
CA ASN A 221 -5.73 26.60 24.81
C ASN A 221 -6.79 25.49 24.68
N GLU A 222 -7.97 25.80 24.17
CA GLU A 222 -8.99 24.81 23.92
C GLU A 222 -8.63 23.87 22.78
N ALA A 223 -8.06 24.37 21.68
CA ALA A 223 -7.62 23.56 20.56
C ALA A 223 -6.55 22.53 21.00
N ARG A 224 -5.58 23.00 21.77
CA ARG A 224 -4.51 22.18 22.36
C ARG A 224 -5.07 21.12 23.33
N GLN A 225 -5.95 21.51 24.24
CA GLN A 225 -6.51 20.59 25.24
C GLN A 225 -7.31 19.47 24.57
N LEU A 226 -8.16 19.79 23.59
CA LEU A 226 -8.92 18.81 22.80
C LEU A 226 -8.01 17.79 22.11
N TYR A 227 -6.90 18.25 21.53
CA TYR A 227 -5.92 17.36 20.89
C TYR A 227 -5.25 16.44 21.93
N LEU A 228 -4.78 16.99 23.06
CA LEU A 228 -4.10 16.21 24.10
C LEU A 228 -4.99 15.18 24.79
N ASP A 229 -6.24 15.52 25.06
CA ASP A 229 -7.21 14.62 25.73
C ASP A 229 -7.58 13.42 24.86
N SER A 230 -7.50 13.57 23.54
CA SER A 230 -7.93 12.54 22.59
C SER A 230 -6.81 11.60 22.12
N VAL A 231 -5.53 11.97 22.35
CA VAL A 231 -4.35 11.20 21.92
C VAL A 231 -4.51 10.54 20.53
N PRO A 232 -4.76 11.32 19.47
CA PRO A 232 -5.01 10.79 18.15
C PRO A 232 -3.75 10.20 17.52
N ASP A 233 -3.93 9.41 16.44
CA ASP A 233 -2.84 9.15 15.49
C ASP A 233 -2.41 10.47 14.85
N ASN A 234 -1.19 10.91 15.15
CA ASN A 234 -0.69 12.25 14.76
C ASN A 234 -0.64 12.42 13.24
N GLU A 235 -0.20 11.39 12.51
CA GLU A 235 -0.13 11.44 11.05
C GLU A 235 -1.55 11.55 10.44
N GLN A 236 -2.49 10.78 10.96
CA GLN A 236 -3.88 10.82 10.52
C GLN A 236 -4.53 12.17 10.87
N PHE A 237 -4.27 12.69 12.06
CA PHE A 237 -4.77 13.99 12.49
C PHE A 237 -4.32 15.12 11.55
N LEU A 238 -3.03 15.12 11.14
CA LEU A 238 -2.52 16.10 10.18
C LEU A 238 -3.21 15.99 8.81
N LYS A 239 -3.47 14.76 8.34
CA LYS A 239 -4.21 14.52 7.09
C LYS A 239 -5.65 15.01 7.18
N ASP A 240 -6.32 14.79 8.31
CA ASP A 240 -7.69 15.23 8.52
C ASP A 240 -7.78 16.77 8.60
N ILE A 241 -6.87 17.43 9.32
CA ILE A 241 -6.76 18.90 9.36
C ILE A 241 -6.50 19.48 7.96
N TYR A 242 -5.57 18.87 7.20
CA TYR A 242 -5.31 19.29 5.82
C TYR A 242 -6.58 19.25 4.98
N LYS A 243 -7.33 18.13 5.00
CA LYS A 243 -8.56 17.97 4.21
C LYS A 243 -9.61 19.01 4.61
N ILE A 244 -9.83 19.21 5.92
CA ILE A 244 -10.78 20.18 6.44
C ILE A 244 -10.44 21.62 5.98
N ILE A 245 -9.16 22.03 6.06
CA ILE A 245 -8.73 23.34 5.62
C ILE A 245 -8.95 23.50 4.10
N PHE A 246 -8.58 22.48 3.33
CA PHE A 246 -8.65 22.54 1.87
C PHE A 246 -10.10 22.61 1.37
N ASP A 247 -11.01 21.87 2.00
CA ASP A 247 -12.44 21.83 1.69
C ASP A 247 -13.21 23.03 2.29
N SER A 248 -12.58 23.81 3.18
CA SER A 248 -13.21 24.98 3.82
C SER A 248 -13.38 26.16 2.87
N SER A 249 -14.17 27.14 3.28
CA SER A 249 -14.37 28.42 2.59
C SER A 249 -13.26 29.45 2.83
N GLU A 250 -12.13 29.05 3.39
CA GLU A 250 -10.99 29.91 3.68
C GLU A 250 -10.35 30.49 2.42
N THR A 251 -9.66 31.64 2.56
CA THR A 251 -8.96 32.28 1.44
C THR A 251 -7.86 31.39 0.87
N GLN A 252 -7.57 31.55 -0.42
CA GLN A 252 -6.51 30.78 -1.07
C GLN A 252 -5.14 31.01 -0.41
N GLU A 253 -4.88 32.23 0.01
CA GLU A 253 -3.66 32.60 0.71
C GLU A 253 -3.52 31.85 2.05
N TYR A 254 -4.59 31.82 2.86
CA TYR A 254 -4.59 31.04 4.10
C TYR A 254 -4.35 29.54 3.84
N LYS A 255 -5.02 28.96 2.85
CA LYS A 255 -4.85 27.54 2.47
C LYS A 255 -3.42 27.22 2.09
N LEU A 256 -2.77 28.06 1.28
CA LEU A 256 -1.38 27.87 0.86
C LEU A 256 -0.41 27.95 2.05
N ASN A 257 -0.55 28.95 2.90
CA ASN A 257 0.29 29.11 4.08
C ASN A 257 0.06 27.97 5.09
N ALA A 258 -1.19 27.57 5.30
CA ALA A 258 -1.53 26.43 6.16
C ALA A 258 -0.92 25.11 5.65
N LEU A 259 -0.91 24.88 4.33
CA LEU A 259 -0.28 23.71 3.72
C LEU A 259 1.22 23.61 4.06
N LEU A 260 1.93 24.75 4.04
CA LEU A 260 3.34 24.77 4.41
C LEU A 260 3.54 24.36 5.87
N LYS A 261 2.70 24.86 6.79
CA LYS A 261 2.77 24.53 8.22
C LYS A 261 2.44 23.07 8.50
N ILE A 262 1.44 22.51 7.83
CA ILE A 262 1.09 21.08 7.94
C ILE A 262 2.21 20.20 7.38
N ARG A 263 2.82 20.58 6.24
CA ARG A 263 3.98 19.87 5.67
C ARG A 263 5.15 19.85 6.67
N ASP A 264 5.48 20.99 7.27
CA ASP A 264 6.59 21.10 8.21
C ASP A 264 6.35 20.24 9.45
N ALA A 265 5.11 20.21 9.95
CA ALA A 265 4.70 19.31 11.03
C ALA A 265 4.82 17.83 10.61
N TYR A 266 4.35 17.47 9.40
CA TYR A 266 4.43 16.10 8.88
C TYR A 266 5.88 15.60 8.77
N ILE A 267 6.78 16.45 8.28
CA ILE A 267 8.22 16.15 8.19
C ILE A 267 8.85 16.03 9.59
N GLY A 268 8.38 16.82 10.55
CA GLY A 268 8.88 16.81 11.93
C GLY A 268 8.48 15.59 12.75
N LEU A 269 7.39 14.89 12.42
CA LEU A 269 6.90 13.74 13.19
C LEU A 269 7.93 12.59 13.32
N PRO A 270 8.67 12.16 12.27
CA PRO A 270 9.62 11.06 12.34
C PRO A 270 10.97 11.43 12.98
N ALA A 271 11.26 12.72 13.17
CA ALA A 271 12.60 13.22 13.51
C ALA A 271 13.01 13.05 15.00
N GLY A 272 12.36 12.15 15.75
CA GLY A 272 12.67 11.88 17.15
C GLY A 272 12.25 13.01 18.11
N SER A 273 11.56 14.03 17.63
CA SER A 273 10.92 15.07 18.43
C SER A 273 9.67 14.51 19.12
N TRP A 274 9.26 15.16 20.21
CA TRP A 274 8.00 14.82 20.85
C TRP A 274 6.84 15.15 19.88
N PRO A 275 6.11 14.16 19.36
CA PRO A 275 5.09 14.40 18.33
C PRO A 275 4.03 15.42 18.74
N GLN A 276 3.73 15.46 20.04
CA GLN A 276 2.80 16.43 20.62
C GLN A 276 3.25 17.87 20.40
N ILE A 277 4.53 18.19 20.63
CA ILE A 277 5.07 19.55 20.44
C ILE A 277 4.95 19.96 18.98
N VAL A 278 5.21 19.05 18.04
CA VAL A 278 5.10 19.32 16.59
C VAL A 278 3.69 19.74 16.23
N VAL A 279 2.68 18.99 16.69
CA VAL A 279 1.27 19.28 16.40
C VAL A 279 0.79 20.54 17.11
N GLU A 280 1.18 20.73 18.40
CA GLU A 280 0.84 21.95 19.15
C GLU A 280 1.43 23.20 18.47
N THR A 281 2.68 23.12 17.98
CA THR A 281 3.32 24.21 17.24
C THR A 281 2.55 24.52 15.96
N MET A 282 2.18 23.49 15.19
CA MET A 282 1.36 23.67 14.00
C MET A 282 0.00 24.33 14.30
N ILE A 283 -0.69 23.92 15.36
CA ILE A 283 -1.96 24.54 15.78
C ILE A 283 -1.76 26.04 16.08
N LEU A 284 -0.69 26.38 16.80
CA LEU A 284 -0.34 27.77 17.11
C LEU A 284 -0.07 28.59 15.82
N GLU A 285 0.74 28.04 14.92
CA GLU A 285 1.07 28.68 13.64
C GLU A 285 -0.18 28.90 12.75
N LEU A 286 -1.09 27.91 12.70
CA LEU A 286 -2.35 28.04 11.96
C LEU A 286 -3.25 29.14 12.54
N ILE A 287 -3.23 29.37 13.84
CA ILE A 287 -3.92 30.48 14.48
C ILE A 287 -3.26 31.83 14.10
N GLN A 288 -1.93 31.89 14.13
CA GLN A 288 -1.18 33.12 13.77
C GLN A 288 -1.40 33.55 12.32
N LEU A 289 -1.59 32.59 11.39
CA LEU A 289 -1.91 32.91 10.00
C LEU A 289 -3.26 33.65 9.82
N ARG A 290 -4.07 33.73 10.87
CA ARG A 290 -5.37 34.44 10.82
C ARG A 290 -5.28 35.90 11.29
N GLY A 291 -4.08 36.41 11.55
CA GLY A 291 -3.81 37.81 11.91
C GLY A 291 -4.27 38.14 13.32
#